data_08e59b773bce7ad5e24bb84c5e51fe83
#
_entry.id   08e59b773bce7ad5e24bb84c5e51fe83
#
_cell.length_a   1.000
_cell.length_b   1.000
_cell.length_c   1.000
_cell.angle_alpha   90.00
_cell.angle_beta   90.00
_cell.angle_gamma   90.00
#
_symmetry.space_group_name_H-M   'P 1'
#
loop_
_entity.id
_entity.type
_entity.pdbx_description
1 polymer ?
#
loop_
_entity_poly.entity_id
_entity_poly.type
_entity_poly.pdbx_seq_one_letter_code
_entity_poly.pdbx_strand_id
1 'polypeptide(L)'
;MTDQNYSQVPLPEEDDAVQGEVLSDSPLMIAPEQTQQAPPPVETKRPIAFGVFFACILFGFLLSMQFKSVDISSNALTSQQLRAEELQSLLNKEREKNQELYEELLRNKDDLSKYRELSLQSGDYAAVLASELARAELVAGFTDVIGPGLVVTMSDSLKSPADSLADPSYYIIHDNDILQVVNELRDAGAEAISINDERLLATSEIRCAGSIVSVNNNRYAAPYVIRAIGDPEALSSALRMRGGIIDQLSIWDIQFDVQQTDEVLIKAYTGKTTFQYAQEYKNDAVEQ
;
A
#
# COMPACT_ATOMS: atom_id res chain seq x y z
N MET A 1 29.39 35.30 7.62
CA MET A 1 30.64 34.70 7.98
C MET A 1 30.30 33.38 8.65
N THR A 2 30.31 32.27 8.00
CA THR A 2 31.29 31.50 7.22
C THR A 2 30.54 30.48 6.36
N ASP A 3 30.93 30.44 5.10
CA ASP A 3 30.58 29.42 4.09
C ASP A 3 31.00 28.02 4.48
N GLN A 4 30.19 27.03 4.09
CA GLN A 4 30.66 25.66 3.81
C GLN A 4 29.78 25.07 2.69
N ASN A 5 30.20 25.19 1.48
CA ASN A 5 30.97 24.30 0.62
C ASN A 5 30.29 22.92 0.39
N TYR A 6 29.48 22.86 -0.67
CA TYR A 6 28.98 21.63 -1.28
C TYR A 6 30.04 21.09 -2.24
N SER A 7 30.60 19.95 -1.94
CA SER A 7 31.46 19.15 -2.82
C SER A 7 30.63 18.44 -3.87
N GLN A 8 30.87 18.81 -5.12
CA GLN A 8 30.36 18.14 -6.31
C GLN A 8 31.16 16.86 -6.57
N VAL A 9 30.47 15.78 -6.89
CA VAL A 9 31.02 14.53 -7.42
C VAL A 9 31.06 14.64 -8.95
N PRO A 10 32.21 14.38 -9.63
CA PRO A 10 32.29 14.47 -11.08
C PRO A 10 31.81 13.19 -11.79
N LEU A 11 31.20 13.39 -12.95
CA LEU A 11 30.88 12.38 -13.95
C LEU A 11 32.16 11.99 -14.72
N PRO A 12 32.29 10.76 -15.25
CA PRO A 12 33.39 10.40 -16.12
C PRO A 12 33.14 10.86 -17.55
N GLU A 13 34.18 11.46 -18.13
CA GLU A 13 34.32 11.91 -19.49
C GLU A 13 34.45 10.74 -20.47
N GLU A 14 33.82 10.97 -21.63
CA GLU A 14 34.11 10.28 -22.89
C GLU A 14 35.47 10.72 -23.40
N ASP A 15 36.28 9.79 -23.88
CA ASP A 15 37.50 10.12 -24.62
C ASP A 15 37.43 9.57 -26.06
N ASP A 16 37.71 10.52 -26.89
CA ASP A 16 37.75 10.52 -28.34
C ASP A 16 38.94 9.78 -28.95
N ALA A 17 38.73 9.35 -30.19
CA ALA A 17 39.55 9.51 -31.38
C ALA A 17 41.02 9.05 -31.40
N VAL A 18 41.35 8.36 -32.46
CA VAL A 18 42.55 8.53 -33.33
C VAL A 18 42.26 7.82 -34.67
N GLN A 19 41.98 8.43 -35.73
CA GLN A 19 42.80 9.05 -36.81
C GLN A 19 44.02 8.26 -37.28
N GLY A 20 43.99 8.09 -38.59
CA GLY A 20 45.13 8.11 -39.50
C GLY A 20 45.46 6.72 -40.04
N GLU A 21 45.73 6.47 -41.29
CA GLU A 21 46.42 7.35 -42.27
C GLU A 21 46.32 6.70 -43.67
N VAL A 22 46.27 7.53 -44.64
CA VAL A 22 46.32 7.34 -46.06
C VAL A 22 47.71 6.96 -46.54
N LEU A 23 47.84 6.20 -47.65
CA LEU A 23 48.80 6.33 -48.73
C LEU A 23 48.72 5.10 -49.62
N SER A 24 48.21 5.27 -50.90
CA SER A 24 48.96 5.67 -52.08
C SER A 24 49.90 4.57 -52.59
N ASP A 25 49.62 3.93 -53.69
CA ASP A 25 50.16 4.22 -54.98
C ASP A 25 49.88 3.10 -56.01
N SER A 26 49.42 3.52 -57.15
CA SER A 26 49.44 2.76 -58.40
C SER A 26 50.86 2.94 -59.04
N PRO A 27 51.21 2.43 -60.22
CA PRO A 27 50.60 1.52 -61.20
C PRO A 27 51.61 0.54 -61.84
N LEU A 28 51.18 -0.29 -62.77
CA LEU A 28 51.84 -0.62 -64.04
C LEU A 28 51.31 -1.90 -64.66
N MET A 29 50.53 -1.69 -65.71
CA MET A 29 50.71 -2.13 -67.08
C MET A 29 51.48 -3.46 -67.35
N ILE A 30 50.87 -4.35 -68.08
CA ILE A 30 51.23 -4.84 -69.40
C ILE A 30 50.24 -5.97 -69.85
N ALA A 31 49.62 -5.77 -70.99
CA ALA A 31 48.95 -6.80 -71.78
C ALA A 31 50.03 -7.41 -72.70
N PRO A 32 49.73 -8.31 -73.68
CA PRO A 32 48.54 -9.12 -74.01
C PRO A 32 48.88 -10.55 -74.34
N GLU A 33 47.84 -11.24 -74.94
CA GLU A 33 47.96 -12.40 -75.86
C GLU A 33 47.72 -13.78 -75.25
N GLN A 34 46.78 -14.58 -75.63
CA GLN A 34 46.34 -15.14 -76.88
C GLN A 34 45.13 -16.08 -76.67
N THR A 35 44.29 -15.99 -77.60
CA THR A 35 43.19 -16.83 -78.01
C THR A 35 43.43 -18.33 -77.89
N GLN A 36 42.52 -19.02 -77.19
CA GLN A 36 42.13 -20.39 -77.49
C GLN A 36 40.64 -20.62 -77.26
N GLN A 37 39.96 -20.97 -78.31
CA GLN A 37 38.57 -21.38 -78.35
C GLN A 37 38.34 -22.61 -77.51
N ALA A 38 37.46 -22.59 -76.56
CA ALA A 38 36.91 -23.73 -75.85
C ALA A 38 35.46 -24.00 -76.28
N PRO A 39 35.01 -25.25 -76.26
CA PRO A 39 33.76 -25.73 -76.81
C PRO A 39 32.53 -25.18 -76.03
N PRO A 40 31.32 -25.27 -76.60
CA PRO A 40 30.14 -24.67 -76.04
C PRO A 40 29.75 -25.25 -74.69
N PRO A 41 29.28 -24.43 -73.76
CA PRO A 41 28.87 -24.93 -72.44
C PRO A 41 27.57 -25.71 -72.54
N VAL A 42 27.59 -26.89 -71.96
CA VAL A 42 26.40 -27.66 -71.66
C VAL A 42 25.55 -26.86 -70.68
N GLU A 43 24.34 -26.46 -71.06
CA GLU A 43 23.34 -25.87 -70.18
C GLU A 43 22.95 -26.87 -69.12
N THR A 44 23.58 -26.79 -67.99
CA THR A 44 23.03 -27.40 -66.78
C THR A 44 21.91 -26.51 -66.29
N LYS A 45 20.67 -26.87 -66.57
CA LYS A 45 19.47 -26.32 -65.93
C LYS A 45 19.62 -26.49 -64.41
N ARG A 46 20.16 -25.50 -63.74
CA ARG A 46 20.18 -25.42 -62.27
C ARG A 46 18.74 -25.43 -61.84
N PRO A 47 18.39 -26.29 -60.91
CA PRO A 47 17.00 -26.42 -60.49
C PRO A 47 16.60 -25.14 -59.73
N ILE A 48 15.88 -24.27 -60.39
CA ILE A 48 15.13 -23.13 -59.78
C ILE A 48 14.27 -23.67 -58.63
N ALA A 49 13.91 -24.97 -58.69
CA ALA A 49 13.20 -25.69 -57.63
C ALA A 49 13.88 -25.65 -56.25
N PHE A 50 15.21 -25.69 -56.14
CA PHE A 50 15.90 -25.61 -54.83
C PHE A 50 15.79 -24.19 -54.21
N GLY A 51 15.84 -23.13 -54.98
CA GLY A 51 15.66 -21.77 -54.53
C GLY A 51 14.23 -21.50 -54.00
N VAL A 52 13.24 -22.01 -54.78
CA VAL A 52 11.83 -21.93 -54.37
C VAL A 52 11.54 -22.77 -53.12
N PHE A 53 12.11 -23.93 -52.99
CA PHE A 53 11.97 -24.78 -51.84
C PHE A 53 12.54 -24.12 -50.57
N PHE A 54 13.73 -23.53 -50.59
CA PHE A 54 14.31 -22.80 -49.50
C PHE A 54 13.50 -21.52 -49.15
N ALA A 55 13.01 -20.81 -50.16
CA ALA A 55 12.15 -19.65 -49.94
C ALA A 55 10.82 -20.03 -49.24
N CYS A 56 10.21 -21.14 -49.65
CA CYS A 56 8.99 -21.66 -48.98
C CYS A 56 9.24 -22.10 -47.53
N ILE A 57 10.39 -22.74 -47.25
CA ILE A 57 10.76 -23.09 -45.87
C ILE A 57 10.95 -21.84 -45.02
N LEU A 58 11.68 -20.86 -45.50
CA LEU A 58 11.89 -19.56 -44.81
C LEU A 58 10.57 -18.83 -44.56
N PHE A 59 9.70 -18.80 -45.59
CA PHE A 59 8.39 -18.19 -45.45
C PHE A 59 7.47 -18.93 -44.46
N GLY A 60 7.47 -20.28 -44.50
CA GLY A 60 6.76 -21.10 -43.53
C GLY A 60 7.27 -20.92 -42.10
N PHE A 61 8.61 -20.78 -41.93
CA PHE A 61 9.21 -20.51 -40.62
C PHE A 61 8.84 -19.12 -40.11
N LEU A 62 8.84 -18.11 -40.96
CA LEU A 62 8.41 -16.73 -40.59
C LEU A 62 6.93 -16.71 -40.24
N LEU A 63 6.07 -17.38 -40.98
CA LEU A 63 4.65 -17.53 -40.67
C LEU A 63 4.46 -18.24 -39.31
N SER A 64 5.19 -19.31 -39.06
CA SER A 64 5.13 -20.04 -37.78
C SER A 64 5.56 -19.15 -36.58
N MET A 65 6.59 -18.30 -36.76
CA MET A 65 6.98 -17.35 -35.73
C MET A 65 5.91 -16.27 -35.49
N GLN A 66 5.23 -15.82 -36.54
CA GLN A 66 4.14 -14.83 -36.39
C GLN A 66 2.94 -15.42 -35.65
N PHE A 67 2.54 -16.66 -35.94
CA PHE A 67 1.47 -17.32 -35.21
C PHE A 67 1.81 -17.51 -33.73
N LYS A 68 3.03 -17.87 -33.40
CA LYS A 68 3.48 -18.01 -32.01
C LYS A 68 3.53 -16.67 -31.26
N SER A 69 3.84 -15.57 -31.96
CA SER A 69 3.84 -14.21 -31.40
C SER A 69 2.42 -13.69 -31.13
N VAL A 70 1.45 -14.07 -31.97
CA VAL A 70 0.04 -13.69 -31.82
C VAL A 70 -0.58 -14.38 -30.58
N ASP A 71 -0.29 -15.67 -30.35
CA ASP A 71 -0.82 -16.38 -29.18
C ASP A 71 -0.32 -15.81 -27.85
N ILE A 72 0.92 -15.35 -27.77
CA ILE A 72 1.49 -14.72 -26.58
C ILE A 72 0.86 -13.34 -26.34
N SER A 73 0.64 -12.57 -27.39
CA SER A 73 0.00 -11.25 -27.28
C SER A 73 -1.48 -11.34 -26.94
N SER A 74 -2.21 -12.33 -27.46
CA SER A 74 -3.64 -12.51 -27.17
C SER A 74 -3.86 -12.91 -25.71
N ASN A 75 -3.02 -13.78 -25.15
CA ASN A 75 -3.13 -14.19 -23.74
C ASN A 75 -2.79 -13.04 -22.76
N ALA A 76 -1.84 -12.18 -23.09
CA ALA A 76 -1.52 -11.00 -22.27
C ALA A 76 -2.64 -9.95 -22.31
N LEU A 77 -3.21 -9.69 -23.49
CA LEU A 77 -4.35 -8.80 -23.67
C LEU A 77 -5.60 -9.31 -22.95
N THR A 78 -5.87 -10.61 -23.04
CA THR A 78 -7.00 -11.24 -22.35
C THR A 78 -6.86 -11.16 -20.83
N SER A 79 -5.66 -11.35 -20.29
CA SER A 79 -5.41 -11.24 -18.86
C SER A 79 -5.55 -9.79 -18.33
N GLN A 80 -5.18 -8.80 -19.13
CA GLN A 80 -5.39 -7.39 -18.79
C GLN A 80 -6.87 -7.00 -18.87
N GLN A 81 -7.60 -7.50 -19.87
CA GLN A 81 -9.05 -7.28 -19.98
C GLN A 81 -9.80 -7.91 -18.82
N LEU A 82 -9.49 -9.15 -18.43
CA LEU A 82 -10.11 -9.82 -17.28
C LEU A 82 -9.86 -9.04 -15.97
N ARG A 83 -8.65 -8.54 -15.76
CA ARG A 83 -8.34 -7.68 -14.61
C ARG A 83 -9.08 -6.35 -14.63
N ALA A 84 -9.23 -5.75 -15.81
CA ALA A 84 -9.99 -4.51 -15.98
C ALA A 84 -11.49 -4.72 -15.69
N GLU A 85 -12.07 -5.82 -16.16
CA GLU A 85 -13.45 -6.21 -15.87
C GLU A 85 -13.67 -6.52 -14.38
N GLU A 86 -12.74 -7.25 -13.76
CA GLU A 86 -12.76 -7.54 -12.33
C GLU A 86 -12.68 -6.25 -11.50
N LEU A 87 -11.74 -5.36 -11.83
CA LEU A 87 -11.60 -4.06 -11.16
C LEU A 87 -12.83 -3.19 -11.34
N GLN A 88 -13.42 -3.21 -12.54
CA GLN A 88 -14.65 -2.47 -12.82
C GLN A 88 -15.85 -3.05 -12.05
N SER A 89 -15.93 -4.36 -11.90
CA SER A 89 -16.96 -5.02 -11.10
C SER A 89 -16.81 -4.68 -9.61
N LEU A 90 -15.58 -4.68 -9.09
CA LEU A 90 -15.28 -4.26 -7.71
C LEU A 90 -15.63 -2.79 -7.47
N LEU A 91 -15.26 -1.90 -8.39
CA LEU A 91 -15.62 -0.49 -8.32
C LEU A 91 -17.14 -0.27 -8.36
N ASN A 92 -17.87 -1.03 -9.17
CA ASN A 92 -19.33 -0.94 -9.22
C ASN A 92 -19.95 -1.43 -7.92
N LYS A 93 -19.47 -2.55 -7.38
CA LYS A 93 -19.92 -3.09 -6.08
C LYS A 93 -19.64 -2.11 -4.94
N GLU A 94 -18.49 -1.46 -4.94
CA GLU A 94 -18.13 -0.46 -3.93
C GLU A 94 -19.00 0.81 -4.06
N ARG A 95 -19.30 1.23 -5.29
CA ARG A 95 -20.24 2.35 -5.53
C ARG A 95 -21.65 2.02 -5.06
N GLU A 96 -22.12 0.82 -5.34
CA GLU A 96 -23.45 0.35 -4.91
C GLU A 96 -23.54 0.32 -3.39
N LYS A 97 -22.51 -0.22 -2.70
CA LYS A 97 -22.41 -0.21 -1.24
C LYS A 97 -22.36 1.20 -0.66
N ASN A 98 -21.59 2.10 -1.27
CA ASN A 98 -21.55 3.51 -0.86
C ASN A 98 -22.91 4.20 -1.03
N GLN A 99 -23.62 3.91 -2.11
CA GLN A 99 -24.96 4.45 -2.34
C GLN A 99 -25.97 3.91 -1.32
N GLU A 100 -25.91 2.62 -1.00
CA GLU A 100 -26.74 2.00 0.04
C GLU A 100 -26.48 2.64 1.42
N LEU A 101 -25.21 2.82 1.79
CA LEU A 101 -24.84 3.49 3.04
C LEU A 101 -25.32 4.95 3.07
N TYR A 102 -25.24 5.65 1.94
CA TYR A 102 -25.72 7.02 1.86
C TYR A 102 -27.23 7.11 2.03
N GLU A 103 -27.98 6.19 1.43
CA GLU A 103 -29.45 6.11 1.59
C GLU A 103 -29.84 5.73 3.02
N GLU A 104 -29.08 4.85 3.68
CA GLU A 104 -29.25 4.52 5.09
C GLU A 104 -28.99 5.74 5.99
N LEU A 105 -27.94 6.50 5.71
CA LEU A 105 -27.62 7.73 6.43
C LEU A 105 -28.76 8.77 6.29
N LEU A 106 -29.30 8.93 5.08
CA LEU A 106 -30.45 9.82 4.85
C LEU A 106 -31.70 9.37 5.61
N ARG A 107 -31.99 8.06 5.62
CA ARG A 107 -33.10 7.50 6.40
C ARG A 107 -32.94 7.74 7.88
N ASN A 108 -31.78 7.44 8.41
CA ASN A 108 -31.46 7.68 9.83
C ASN A 108 -31.58 9.17 10.20
N LYS A 109 -31.17 10.07 9.32
CA LYS A 109 -31.30 11.53 9.52
C LYS A 109 -32.78 11.96 9.51
N ASP A 110 -33.60 11.40 8.62
CA ASP A 110 -35.05 11.67 8.55
C ASP A 110 -35.77 11.15 9.79
N ASP A 111 -35.44 9.94 10.23
CA ASP A 111 -36.00 9.36 11.47
C ASP A 111 -35.60 10.18 12.70
N LEU A 112 -34.38 10.64 12.80
CA LEU A 112 -33.95 11.56 13.86
C LEU A 112 -34.76 12.86 13.85
N SER A 113 -35.03 13.43 12.67
CA SER A 113 -35.84 14.65 12.57
C SER A 113 -37.27 14.42 13.03
N LYS A 114 -37.88 13.28 12.66
CA LYS A 114 -39.21 12.88 13.12
C LYS A 114 -39.25 12.63 14.63
N TYR A 115 -38.26 11.96 15.18
CA TYR A 115 -38.16 11.77 16.64
C TYR A 115 -38.04 13.09 17.38
N ARG A 116 -37.26 14.05 16.88
CA ARG A 116 -37.18 15.41 17.43
C ARG A 116 -38.53 16.12 17.41
N GLU A 117 -39.24 16.06 16.30
CA GLU A 117 -40.55 16.69 16.16
C GLU A 117 -41.61 16.09 17.09
N LEU A 118 -41.66 14.75 17.18
CA LEU A 118 -42.56 14.03 18.09
C LEU A 118 -42.24 14.31 19.56
N SER A 119 -40.96 14.43 19.89
CA SER A 119 -40.46 14.73 21.24
C SER A 119 -40.81 16.14 21.69
N LEU A 120 -40.77 17.10 20.78
CA LEU A 120 -41.20 18.47 21.04
C LEU A 120 -42.72 18.56 21.36
N GLN A 121 -43.53 17.68 20.76
CA GLN A 121 -44.98 17.64 21.00
C GLN A 121 -45.35 16.90 22.29
N SER A 122 -44.58 15.91 22.71
CA SER A 122 -44.90 15.02 23.84
C SER A 122 -44.24 15.38 25.17
N GLY A 123 -43.40 16.39 25.23
CA GLY A 123 -42.64 16.76 26.46
C GLY A 123 -41.49 15.85 26.77
N ASP A 124 -41.16 14.89 25.92
CA ASP A 124 -40.11 13.86 26.09
C ASP A 124 -38.79 14.27 25.46
N TYR A 125 -38.64 15.55 25.13
CA TYR A 125 -37.46 16.14 24.49
C TYR A 125 -36.15 15.89 25.30
N ALA A 126 -36.27 15.90 26.62
CA ALA A 126 -35.14 15.63 27.52
C ALA A 126 -34.59 14.20 27.34
N ALA A 127 -35.47 13.20 27.15
CA ALA A 127 -35.04 11.80 26.95
C ALA A 127 -34.33 11.62 25.59
N VAL A 128 -34.87 12.24 24.53
CA VAL A 128 -34.22 12.22 23.21
C VAL A 128 -32.88 12.93 23.24
N LEU A 129 -32.78 14.09 23.83
CA LEU A 129 -31.51 14.81 23.96
C LEU A 129 -30.48 14.00 24.76
N ALA A 130 -30.92 13.33 25.84
CA ALA A 130 -30.05 12.44 26.63
C ALA A 130 -29.53 11.26 25.80
N SER A 131 -30.39 10.64 24.97
CA SER A 131 -29.99 9.53 24.09
C SER A 131 -29.01 9.98 22.97
N GLU A 132 -29.24 11.16 22.42
CA GLU A 132 -28.34 11.75 21.41
C GLU A 132 -26.97 12.11 22.03
N LEU A 133 -26.98 12.67 23.25
CA LEU A 133 -25.74 12.95 23.98
C LEU A 133 -24.98 11.67 24.28
N ALA A 134 -25.63 10.64 24.78
CA ALA A 134 -24.99 9.35 25.07
C ALA A 134 -24.39 8.71 23.80
N ARG A 135 -25.07 8.81 22.66
CA ARG A 135 -24.55 8.35 21.37
C ARG A 135 -23.35 9.19 20.93
N ALA A 136 -23.39 10.49 21.09
CA ALA A 136 -22.28 11.37 20.74
C ALA A 136 -21.05 11.07 21.62
N GLU A 137 -21.26 10.85 22.93
CA GLU A 137 -20.21 10.46 23.87
C GLU A 137 -19.58 9.11 23.53
N LEU A 138 -20.40 8.12 23.10
CA LEU A 138 -19.94 6.82 22.65
C LEU A 138 -19.00 6.96 21.43
N VAL A 139 -19.45 7.66 20.39
CA VAL A 139 -18.67 7.87 19.15
C VAL A 139 -17.42 8.71 19.42
N ALA A 140 -17.52 9.71 20.30
CA ALA A 140 -16.40 10.54 20.69
C ALA A 140 -15.39 9.83 21.63
N GLY A 141 -15.73 8.62 22.13
CA GLY A 141 -14.84 7.84 22.98
C GLY A 141 -14.85 8.24 24.46
N PHE A 142 -15.88 8.94 24.94
CA PHE A 142 -16.06 9.36 26.33
C PHE A 142 -16.85 8.39 27.19
N THR A 143 -17.18 7.21 26.66
CA THR A 143 -17.85 6.13 27.37
C THR A 143 -17.00 4.86 27.32
N ASP A 144 -17.08 4.06 28.38
CA ASP A 144 -16.52 2.72 28.38
C ASP A 144 -17.25 1.88 27.33
N VAL A 145 -16.49 1.08 26.59
CA VAL A 145 -17.03 0.20 25.55
C VAL A 145 -16.56 -1.23 25.76
N ILE A 146 -17.42 -2.18 25.44
CA ILE A 146 -17.14 -3.61 25.53
C ILE A 146 -17.65 -4.30 24.26
N GLY A 147 -16.89 -5.24 23.74
CA GLY A 147 -17.25 -6.00 22.55
C GLY A 147 -16.22 -7.05 22.19
N PRO A 148 -16.49 -7.86 21.16
CA PRO A 148 -15.51 -8.80 20.64
C PRO A 148 -14.30 -8.06 20.04
N GLY A 149 -13.14 -8.72 20.02
CA GLY A 149 -11.96 -8.09 19.45
C GLY A 149 -10.66 -8.81 19.71
N LEU A 150 -9.58 -8.04 19.78
CA LEU A 150 -8.22 -8.53 20.02
C LEU A 150 -7.56 -7.88 21.24
N VAL A 151 -6.69 -8.66 21.85
CA VAL A 151 -5.64 -8.16 22.76
C VAL A 151 -4.29 -8.52 22.15
N VAL A 152 -3.50 -7.50 21.82
CA VAL A 152 -2.15 -7.63 21.25
C VAL A 152 -1.15 -7.19 22.30
N THR A 153 -0.26 -8.08 22.70
CA THR A 153 0.84 -7.73 23.59
C THR A 153 2.14 -7.70 22.79
N MET A 154 2.83 -6.56 22.81
CA MET A 154 4.11 -6.37 22.17
C MET A 154 5.19 -6.21 23.25
N SER A 155 6.26 -6.98 23.14
CA SER A 155 7.40 -6.90 24.06
C SER A 155 8.70 -6.77 23.27
N ASP A 156 9.67 -6.07 23.87
CA ASP A 156 11.01 -5.91 23.30
C ASP A 156 11.66 -7.28 23.07
N SER A 157 12.66 -7.29 22.21
CA SER A 157 13.44 -8.49 21.89
C SER A 157 14.13 -9.05 23.13
N LEU A 158 14.14 -10.38 23.22
CA LEU A 158 14.91 -11.09 24.27
C LEU A 158 16.41 -11.20 23.91
N LYS A 159 16.79 -10.87 22.66
CA LYS A 159 18.18 -10.92 22.22
C LYS A 159 18.97 -9.74 22.80
N SER A 160 20.20 -10.02 23.21
CA SER A 160 21.09 -8.96 23.65
C SER A 160 21.69 -8.23 22.43
N PRO A 161 21.61 -6.89 22.38
CA PRO A 161 22.30 -6.12 21.33
C PRO A 161 23.82 -6.33 21.32
N ALA A 162 24.40 -6.77 22.44
CA ALA A 162 25.85 -7.01 22.55
C ALA A 162 26.36 -8.15 21.66
N ASP A 163 25.49 -9.05 21.21
CA ASP A 163 25.83 -10.20 20.38
C ASP A 163 25.68 -9.91 18.87
N SER A 164 25.31 -8.68 18.51
CA SER A 164 25.01 -8.28 17.13
C SER A 164 25.79 -7.02 16.74
N LEU A 165 26.14 -6.91 15.44
CA LEU A 165 26.65 -5.66 14.85
C LEU A 165 25.53 -4.66 14.46
N ALA A 166 24.27 -5.04 14.68
CA ALA A 166 23.13 -4.19 14.40
C ALA A 166 22.95 -3.12 15.48
N ASP A 167 22.28 -2.03 15.11
CA ASP A 167 21.94 -0.96 16.05
C ASP A 167 21.02 -1.50 17.17
N PRO A 168 21.36 -1.26 18.45
CA PRO A 168 20.52 -1.67 19.59
C PRO A 168 19.06 -1.21 19.50
N SER A 169 18.77 -0.12 18.79
CA SER A 169 17.41 0.39 18.60
C SER A 169 16.49 -0.59 17.89
N TYR A 170 17.00 -1.49 17.06
CA TYR A 170 16.14 -2.50 16.38
C TYR A 170 15.56 -3.55 17.32
N TYR A 171 16.05 -3.68 18.53
CA TYR A 171 15.61 -4.69 19.50
C TYR A 171 14.58 -4.16 20.50
N ILE A 172 14.19 -2.89 20.39
CA ILE A 172 13.17 -2.24 21.20
C ILE A 172 12.04 -1.71 20.33
N ILE A 173 10.84 -1.68 20.90
CA ILE A 173 9.64 -1.19 20.22
C ILE A 173 9.66 0.33 20.17
N HIS A 174 9.38 0.88 18.99
CA HIS A 174 9.24 2.30 18.75
C HIS A 174 7.79 2.74 18.53
N ASP A 175 7.56 4.04 18.60
CA ASP A 175 6.25 4.64 18.31
C ASP A 175 5.74 4.30 16.91
N ASN A 176 6.64 4.24 15.92
CA ASN A 176 6.28 3.86 14.57
C ASN A 176 5.74 2.43 14.46
N ASP A 177 6.27 1.50 15.24
CA ASP A 177 5.83 0.10 15.27
C ASP A 177 4.40 0.00 15.83
N ILE A 178 4.15 0.71 16.93
CA ILE A 178 2.82 0.80 17.54
C ILE A 178 1.83 1.50 16.60
N LEU A 179 2.25 2.59 15.93
CA LEU A 179 1.43 3.30 14.95
C LEU A 179 1.04 2.42 13.77
N GLN A 180 1.95 1.57 13.28
CA GLN A 180 1.65 0.62 12.22
C GLN A 180 0.61 -0.40 12.69
N VAL A 181 0.77 -1.01 13.87
CA VAL A 181 -0.23 -1.93 14.44
C VAL A 181 -1.60 -1.26 14.59
N VAL A 182 -1.64 -0.02 15.10
CA VAL A 182 -2.91 0.74 15.23
C VAL A 182 -3.54 1.01 13.87
N ASN A 183 -2.74 1.33 12.85
CA ASN A 183 -3.25 1.60 11.51
C ASN A 183 -3.80 0.32 10.84
N GLU A 184 -3.11 -0.82 10.98
CA GLU A 184 -3.61 -2.12 10.49
C GLU A 184 -4.93 -2.50 11.17
N LEU A 185 -5.05 -2.28 12.48
CA LEU A 185 -6.29 -2.53 13.20
C LEU A 185 -7.43 -1.60 12.74
N ARG A 186 -7.13 -0.32 12.47
CA ARG A 186 -8.12 0.63 11.95
C ARG A 186 -8.57 0.28 10.54
N ASP A 187 -7.64 -0.11 9.66
CA ASP A 187 -7.95 -0.54 8.30
C ASP A 187 -8.82 -1.81 8.29
N ALA A 188 -8.57 -2.70 9.26
CA ALA A 188 -9.37 -3.92 9.46
C ALA A 188 -10.74 -3.67 10.14
N GLY A 189 -11.10 -2.42 10.41
CA GLY A 189 -12.42 -2.05 10.94
C GLY A 189 -12.52 -2.01 12.47
N ALA A 190 -11.42 -1.77 13.20
CA ALA A 190 -11.49 -1.56 14.65
C ALA A 190 -12.33 -0.32 14.99
N GLU A 191 -13.35 -0.50 15.82
CA GLU A 191 -14.28 0.56 16.28
C GLU A 191 -13.72 1.34 17.47
N ALA A 192 -12.93 0.69 18.31
CA ALA A 192 -12.26 1.28 19.45
C ALA A 192 -10.91 0.65 19.68
N ILE A 193 -9.90 1.48 20.02
CA ILE A 193 -8.55 1.02 20.31
C ILE A 193 -8.04 1.68 21.60
N SER A 194 -7.31 0.93 22.42
CA SER A 194 -6.54 1.48 23.52
C SER A 194 -5.14 0.89 23.58
N ILE A 195 -4.19 1.62 24.16
CA ILE A 195 -2.82 1.18 24.43
C ILE A 195 -2.58 1.34 25.93
N ASN A 196 -2.26 0.28 26.65
CA ASN A 196 -2.04 0.28 28.09
C ASN A 196 -3.15 1.03 28.85
N ASP A 197 -4.41 0.73 28.50
CA ASP A 197 -5.64 1.35 29.01
C ASP A 197 -5.90 2.79 28.58
N GLU A 198 -5.01 3.43 27.79
CA GLU A 198 -5.24 4.74 27.20
C GLU A 198 -6.08 4.60 25.92
N ARG A 199 -7.31 5.11 25.96
CA ARG A 199 -8.21 5.17 24.78
C ARG A 199 -7.60 6.06 23.70
N LEU A 200 -7.56 5.58 22.46
CA LEU A 200 -7.15 6.36 21.31
C LEU A 200 -8.32 7.10 20.68
N LEU A 201 -8.18 8.41 20.54
CA LEU A 201 -9.04 9.30 19.76
C LEU A 201 -8.32 9.75 18.49
N ALA A 202 -9.00 10.55 17.66
CA ALA A 202 -8.40 11.16 16.48
C ALA A 202 -7.26 12.16 16.81
N THR A 203 -7.25 12.69 18.02
CA THR A 203 -6.26 13.65 18.53
C THR A 203 -5.18 13.01 19.39
N SER A 204 -5.22 11.69 19.60
CA SER A 204 -4.25 10.97 20.42
C SER A 204 -2.89 10.95 19.75
N GLU A 205 -1.85 11.32 20.49
CA GLU A 205 -0.46 11.20 20.06
C GLU A 205 0.17 9.89 20.57
N ILE A 206 1.01 9.30 19.75
CA ILE A 206 1.90 8.18 20.06
C ILE A 206 3.29 8.61 19.65
N ARG A 207 4.22 8.73 20.59
CA ARG A 207 5.56 9.28 20.33
C ARG A 207 6.64 8.61 21.19
N CYS A 208 7.83 8.40 20.62
CA CYS A 208 8.98 8.02 21.40
C CYS A 208 9.39 9.11 22.40
N ALA A 209 9.73 8.70 23.60
CA ALA A 209 10.30 9.52 24.66
C ALA A 209 11.54 8.84 25.24
N GLY A 210 12.58 8.68 24.42
CA GLY A 210 13.75 7.84 24.69
C GLY A 210 13.47 6.37 24.40
N SER A 211 13.70 5.50 25.37
CA SER A 211 13.43 4.04 25.29
C SER A 211 12.00 3.66 25.69
N ILE A 212 11.11 4.62 25.84
CA ILE A 212 9.71 4.43 26.23
C ILE A 212 8.81 5.18 25.26
N VAL A 213 7.54 4.79 25.19
CA VAL A 213 6.55 5.44 24.31
C VAL A 213 5.54 6.23 25.14
N SER A 214 5.25 7.44 24.71
CA SER A 214 4.20 8.29 25.27
C SER A 214 2.93 8.14 24.45
N VAL A 215 1.81 7.91 25.11
CA VAL A 215 0.46 7.85 24.56
C VAL A 215 -0.43 8.78 25.38
N ASN A 216 -1.11 9.73 24.75
CA ASN A 216 -1.92 10.74 25.42
C ASN A 216 -1.16 11.45 26.56
N ASN A 217 0.11 11.76 26.33
CA ASN A 217 1.04 12.36 27.30
C ASN A 217 1.40 11.47 28.51
N ASN A 218 0.93 10.23 28.57
CA ASN A 218 1.32 9.23 29.56
C ASN A 218 2.44 8.34 29.00
N ARG A 219 3.44 8.01 29.81
CA ARG A 219 4.65 7.30 29.40
C ARG A 219 4.60 5.85 29.79
N TYR A 220 4.87 4.95 28.84
CA TYR A 220 4.84 3.50 29.01
C TYR A 220 6.12 2.87 28.51
N ALA A 221 6.60 1.85 29.21
CA ALA A 221 7.63 0.95 28.76
C ALA A 221 6.99 -0.36 28.24
N ALA A 222 7.70 -1.14 27.45
CA ALA A 222 7.27 -2.48 27.08
C ALA A 222 7.05 -3.36 28.35
N PRO A 223 6.06 -4.26 28.34
CA PRO A 223 5.19 -4.61 27.22
C PRO A 223 4.08 -3.58 26.95
N TYR A 224 3.77 -3.40 25.66
CA TYR A 224 2.62 -2.58 25.21
C TYR A 224 1.43 -3.49 24.97
N VAL A 225 0.33 -3.24 25.66
CA VAL A 225 -0.92 -3.98 25.52
C VAL A 225 -1.91 -3.16 24.72
N ILE A 226 -2.13 -3.55 23.46
CA ILE A 226 -3.06 -2.91 22.55
C ILE A 226 -4.37 -3.71 22.58
N ARG A 227 -5.48 -3.06 22.90
CA ARG A 227 -6.82 -3.65 22.85
C ARG A 227 -7.59 -3.01 21.72
N ALA A 228 -8.27 -3.83 20.91
CA ALA A 228 -9.10 -3.37 19.82
C ALA A 228 -10.44 -4.10 19.84
N ILE A 229 -11.53 -3.35 19.72
CA ILE A 229 -12.89 -3.88 19.52
C ILE A 229 -13.20 -3.85 18.02
N GLY A 230 -13.72 -4.95 17.51
CA GLY A 230 -14.09 -5.17 16.10
C GLY A 230 -14.21 -6.67 15.81
N ASP A 231 -14.31 -7.04 14.54
CA ASP A 231 -14.32 -8.47 14.17
C ASP A 231 -12.96 -9.12 14.48
N PRO A 232 -12.90 -10.09 15.42
CA PRO A 232 -11.64 -10.70 15.85
C PRO A 232 -10.87 -11.39 14.73
N GLU A 233 -11.58 -11.98 13.77
CA GLU A 233 -10.98 -12.68 12.63
C GLU A 233 -10.36 -11.70 11.63
N ALA A 234 -11.08 -10.63 11.29
CA ALA A 234 -10.61 -9.58 10.40
C ALA A 234 -9.37 -8.87 11.00
N LEU A 235 -9.46 -8.47 12.27
CA LEU A 235 -8.37 -7.81 13.00
C LEU A 235 -7.11 -8.68 13.08
N SER A 236 -7.28 -9.97 13.44
CA SER A 236 -6.17 -10.91 13.54
C SER A 236 -5.51 -11.19 12.19
N SER A 237 -6.33 -11.30 11.12
CA SER A 237 -5.85 -11.56 9.77
C SER A 237 -5.03 -10.40 9.22
N ALA A 238 -5.43 -9.16 9.49
CA ALA A 238 -4.69 -7.96 9.10
C ALA A 238 -3.29 -7.95 9.72
N LEU A 239 -3.19 -8.14 11.03
CA LEU A 239 -1.90 -8.16 11.72
C LEU A 239 -0.97 -9.30 11.26
N ARG A 240 -1.54 -10.46 10.89
CA ARG A 240 -0.80 -11.65 10.45
C ARG A 240 -0.60 -11.71 8.94
N MET A 241 -0.90 -10.64 8.22
CA MET A 241 -0.68 -10.55 6.79
C MET A 241 0.79 -10.82 6.47
N ARG A 242 1.04 -11.63 5.43
CA ARG A 242 2.41 -11.95 5.00
C ARG A 242 3.16 -10.68 4.57
N GLY A 243 4.34 -10.45 5.14
CA GLY A 243 5.12 -9.22 4.95
C GLY A 243 4.59 -8.01 5.73
N GLY A 244 3.56 -8.20 6.58
CA GLY A 244 3.02 -7.18 7.47
C GLY A 244 3.91 -6.90 8.68
N ILE A 245 3.38 -6.13 9.61
CA ILE A 245 4.15 -5.61 10.75
C ILE A 245 4.73 -6.71 11.65
N ILE A 246 3.98 -7.79 11.90
CA ILE A 246 4.48 -8.90 12.72
C ILE A 246 5.67 -9.59 12.04
N ASP A 247 5.60 -9.86 10.73
CA ASP A 247 6.69 -10.46 9.98
C ASP A 247 7.94 -9.56 9.98
N GLN A 248 7.76 -8.25 9.82
CA GLN A 248 8.86 -7.29 9.79
C GLN A 248 9.58 -7.21 11.13
N LEU A 249 8.86 -7.14 12.24
CA LEU A 249 9.43 -7.01 13.57
C LEU A 249 9.95 -8.36 14.13
N SER A 250 9.44 -9.49 13.63
CA SER A 250 9.94 -10.81 13.99
C SER A 250 11.41 -11.04 13.58
N ILE A 251 11.89 -10.33 12.56
CA ILE A 251 13.31 -10.36 12.15
C ILE A 251 14.23 -9.94 13.30
N TRP A 252 13.77 -9.00 14.10
CA TRP A 252 14.49 -8.47 15.26
C TRP A 252 14.13 -9.16 16.57
N ASP A 253 13.34 -10.25 16.49
CA ASP A 253 12.87 -11.01 17.67
C ASP A 253 11.99 -10.19 18.61
N ILE A 254 11.32 -9.15 18.11
CA ILE A 254 10.25 -8.46 18.84
C ILE A 254 9.11 -9.46 19.07
N GLN A 255 8.65 -9.55 20.30
CA GLN A 255 7.66 -10.53 20.69
C GLN A 255 6.24 -10.01 20.49
N PHE A 256 5.40 -10.82 19.84
CA PHE A 256 3.98 -10.55 19.67
C PHE A 256 3.15 -11.69 20.23
N ASP A 257 2.19 -11.37 21.08
CA ASP A 257 1.11 -12.25 21.47
C ASP A 257 -0.22 -11.63 21.03
N VAL A 258 -0.98 -12.36 20.20
CA VAL A 258 -2.25 -11.89 19.62
C VAL A 258 -3.34 -12.85 20.03
N GLN A 259 -4.22 -12.40 20.91
CA GLN A 259 -5.32 -13.17 21.48
C GLN A 259 -6.66 -12.60 20.99
N GLN A 260 -7.49 -13.47 20.41
CA GLN A 260 -8.89 -13.16 20.11
C GLN A 260 -9.74 -13.40 21.35
N THR A 261 -10.69 -12.52 21.58
CA THR A 261 -11.63 -12.65 22.71
C THR A 261 -12.99 -12.09 22.33
N ASP A 262 -14.03 -12.70 22.91
CA ASP A 262 -15.41 -12.25 22.72
C ASP A 262 -15.74 -11.00 23.56
N GLU A 263 -14.85 -10.64 24.51
CA GLU A 263 -15.08 -9.56 25.44
C GLU A 263 -13.80 -8.75 25.68
N VAL A 264 -13.68 -7.63 25.01
CA VAL A 264 -12.64 -6.60 25.21
C VAL A 264 -13.28 -5.40 25.86
N LEU A 265 -12.83 -5.04 27.06
CA LEU A 265 -13.21 -3.79 27.70
C LEU A 265 -12.19 -2.70 27.36
N ILE A 266 -12.66 -1.59 26.83
CA ILE A 266 -11.87 -0.40 26.59
C ILE A 266 -12.52 0.78 27.34
N LYS A 267 -11.75 1.40 28.22
CA LYS A 267 -12.23 2.53 29.04
C LYS A 267 -12.43 3.80 28.23
N ALA A 268 -13.23 4.69 28.76
CA ALA A 268 -13.43 6.05 28.24
C ALA A 268 -12.11 6.83 28.23
N TYR A 269 -12.01 7.74 27.29
CA TYR A 269 -10.92 8.72 27.25
C TYR A 269 -11.07 9.72 28.42
N THR A 270 -9.98 9.93 29.16
CA THR A 270 -9.97 10.81 30.34
C THR A 270 -9.19 12.11 30.16
N GLY A 271 -8.59 12.30 28.98
CA GLY A 271 -7.79 13.48 28.69
C GLY A 271 -8.63 14.72 28.35
N LYS A 272 -7.96 15.85 28.13
CA LYS A 272 -8.61 17.09 27.75
C LYS A 272 -8.92 17.13 26.24
N THR A 273 -10.15 17.51 25.90
CA THR A 273 -10.64 17.58 24.51
C THR A 273 -11.15 18.98 24.13
N THR A 274 -10.69 20.01 24.79
CA THR A 274 -11.11 21.39 24.48
C THR A 274 -10.36 21.93 23.28
N PHE A 275 -11.10 22.36 22.27
CA PHE A 275 -10.55 23.10 21.12
C PHE A 275 -10.42 24.58 21.51
N GLN A 276 -9.25 25.19 21.26
CA GLN A 276 -9.03 26.60 21.47
C GLN A 276 -9.24 27.43 20.21
N TYR A 277 -9.03 26.83 19.03
CA TYR A 277 -9.01 27.53 17.75
C TYR A 277 -10.07 27.01 16.79
N ALA A 278 -10.44 25.73 16.87
CA ALA A 278 -11.47 25.16 16.01
C ALA A 278 -12.86 25.51 16.53
N GLN A 279 -13.72 26.01 15.65
CA GLN A 279 -15.13 26.35 15.92
C GLN A 279 -16.01 25.70 14.88
N GLU A 280 -17.27 25.46 15.24
CA GLU A 280 -18.29 24.97 14.29
C GLU A 280 -18.52 26.04 13.21
N TYR A 281 -18.40 25.66 11.94
CA TYR A 281 -18.78 26.51 10.83
C TYR A 281 -20.30 26.48 10.66
N LYS A 282 -20.96 27.59 10.99
CA LYS A 282 -22.40 27.77 10.73
C LYS A 282 -22.57 28.47 9.40
N ASN A 283 -23.21 27.78 8.47
CA ASN A 283 -23.56 28.37 7.18
C ASN A 283 -24.92 29.06 7.30
N ASP A 284 -24.92 30.35 7.61
CA ASP A 284 -26.14 31.17 7.78
C ASP A 284 -26.93 31.37 6.47
N ALA A 285 -26.49 30.74 5.36
CA ALA A 285 -27.10 30.87 4.02
C ALA A 285 -28.29 29.91 3.76
N VAL A 286 -28.65 29.04 4.71
CA VAL A 286 -29.72 28.03 4.52
C VAL A 286 -31.04 28.41 5.22
N GLU A 287 -31.08 29.52 5.96
CA GLU A 287 -32.29 30.03 6.65
C GLU A 287 -32.90 31.27 5.98
N GLN A 288 -32.83 31.41 4.65
CA GLN A 288 -33.62 32.40 3.92
C GLN A 288 -34.55 31.78 2.90
#